data_8509cc201c38f799f45386ace38e2bc7
#
_entry.id   8509cc201c38f799f45386ace38e2bc7
#
_cell.length_a   1.000
_cell.length_b   1.000
_cell.length_c   1.000
_cell.angle_alpha   90.00
_cell.angle_beta   90.00
_cell.angle_gamma   90.00
#
_symmetry.space_group_name_H-M   'P 1'
#
loop_
_entity.id
_entity.type
_entity.pdbx_description
1 polymer ?
#
loop_
_entity_poly.entity_id
_entity_poly.type
_entity_poly.pdbx_seq_one_letter_code
_entity_poly.pdbx_strand_id
1 'polypeptide(L)'
;TDELIEIMKPWYDNYCFSTEALDEPSMYNSDMVLYFMNRYLLNMRIPNTMLDANIRTDYNKLRHLIRVDKTFGENASVVQEIVEKGATSGIIADSFPAENIIKTEYFKSLLYYYGMLTINGTRGPMNILSIPNQTVREQLYGYMIDIYKDSSGLNLEVEKLNILMYEMAYEGDWNPYFEYIVERLNNQSSIREFIEGEAHVKAFILAYLGLNSYYIARPEYESNKGYADIFLHPRLMQLPDMAYSYCIEVKYAKRDASDAESKKLL
;
A
#
# COMPACT_ATOMS: atom_id res chain seq x y z
N THR A 1 -19.47 16.71 14.02
CA THR A 1 -18.11 17.19 13.60
C THR A 1 -17.08 16.11 13.93
N ASP A 2 -17.10 15.56 15.13
CA ASP A 2 -16.12 14.57 15.60
C ASP A 2 -16.17 13.27 14.80
N GLU A 3 -17.35 12.81 14.43
CA GLU A 3 -17.53 11.64 13.57
C GLU A 3 -16.85 11.80 12.20
N LEU A 4 -16.94 12.97 11.56
CA LEU A 4 -16.27 13.22 10.29
C LEU A 4 -14.74 13.26 10.44
N ILE A 5 -14.23 13.73 11.57
CA ILE A 5 -12.80 13.70 11.89
C ILE A 5 -12.32 12.25 12.00
N GLU A 6 -13.04 11.42 12.75
CA GLU A 6 -12.69 10.00 12.89
C GLU A 6 -12.73 9.25 11.55
N ILE A 7 -13.66 9.61 10.63
CA ILE A 7 -13.71 9.05 9.29
C ILE A 7 -12.50 9.47 8.46
N MET A 8 -12.10 10.75 8.52
CA MET A 8 -10.98 11.28 7.75
C MET A 8 -9.60 10.84 8.27
N LYS A 9 -9.49 10.59 9.57
CA LYS A 9 -8.21 10.31 10.25
C LYS A 9 -7.38 9.21 9.58
N PRO A 10 -7.88 7.99 9.34
CA PRO A 10 -7.10 6.93 8.72
C PRO A 10 -6.68 7.25 7.28
N TRP A 11 -7.33 8.21 6.62
CA TRP A 11 -7.11 8.54 5.22
C TRP A 11 -6.18 9.72 5.00
N TYR A 12 -6.14 10.70 5.90
CA TYR A 12 -5.52 12.01 5.63
C TYR A 12 -4.58 12.51 6.72
N ASP A 13 -4.55 11.85 7.88
CA ASP A 13 -3.72 12.22 9.03
C ASP A 13 -2.33 11.58 8.97
N ASN A 14 -1.58 11.72 10.06
CA ASN A 14 -0.28 11.13 10.36
C ASN A 14 0.91 11.76 9.60
N TYR A 15 0.82 13.01 9.18
CA TYR A 15 1.97 13.71 8.65
C TYR A 15 2.81 14.39 9.73
N CYS A 16 4.11 14.17 9.67
CA CYS A 16 5.14 14.86 10.42
C CYS A 16 6.31 15.19 9.49
N PHE A 17 6.63 16.46 9.34
CA PHE A 17 7.65 16.94 8.41
C PHE A 17 8.89 17.54 9.11
N SER A 18 9.04 17.35 10.43
CA SER A 18 10.23 17.72 11.18
C SER A 18 10.49 16.72 12.30
N THR A 19 11.76 16.38 12.51
CA THR A 19 12.18 15.58 13.67
C THR A 19 11.94 16.28 15.00
N GLU A 20 11.89 17.61 15.00
CA GLU A 20 11.60 18.44 16.18
C GLU A 20 10.11 18.38 16.56
N ALA A 21 9.24 17.95 15.64
CA ALA A 21 7.79 17.87 15.84
C ALA A 21 7.29 16.44 16.10
N LEU A 22 8.17 15.49 16.40
CA LEU A 22 7.78 14.09 16.62
C LEU A 22 6.87 13.90 17.84
N ASP A 23 6.99 14.75 18.84
CA ASP A 23 6.17 14.74 20.06
C ASP A 23 4.91 15.61 19.94
N GLU A 24 4.74 16.32 18.82
CA GLU A 24 3.58 17.16 18.54
C GLU A 24 2.47 16.35 17.82
N PRO A 25 1.21 16.83 17.86
CA PRO A 25 0.13 16.20 17.10
C PRO A 25 0.45 16.14 15.60
N SER A 26 0.14 15.01 14.97
CA SER A 26 0.28 14.84 13.53
C SER A 26 -0.60 15.81 12.75
N MET A 27 -0.23 16.07 11.51
CA MET A 27 -0.94 16.97 10.61
C MET A 27 -1.78 16.19 9.60
N TYR A 28 -2.92 16.78 9.26
CA TYR A 28 -3.75 16.33 8.14
C TYR A 28 -3.26 16.92 6.81
N ASN A 29 -3.43 16.17 5.73
CA ASN A 29 -3.31 16.75 4.40
C ASN A 29 -4.50 17.69 4.14
N SER A 30 -4.23 18.99 4.08
CA SER A 30 -5.25 20.03 3.97
C SER A 30 -6.08 19.92 2.68
N ASP A 31 -5.46 19.61 1.54
CA ASP A 31 -6.15 19.50 0.25
C ASP A 31 -7.13 18.32 0.26
N MET A 32 -6.76 17.22 0.90
CA MET A 32 -7.61 16.03 1.04
C MET A 32 -8.78 16.28 1.99
N VAL A 33 -8.54 17.01 3.09
CA VAL A 33 -9.62 17.42 4.01
C VAL A 33 -10.60 18.32 3.28
N LEU A 34 -10.13 19.33 2.54
CA LEU A 34 -10.98 20.23 1.77
C LEU A 34 -11.77 19.49 0.68
N TYR A 35 -11.14 18.54 -0.01
CA TYR A 35 -11.82 17.66 -0.97
C TYR A 35 -12.96 16.87 -0.30
N PHE A 36 -12.67 16.20 0.82
CA PHE A 36 -13.67 15.43 1.56
C PHE A 36 -14.85 16.30 2.00
N MET A 37 -14.55 17.42 2.66
CA MET A 37 -15.58 18.34 3.16
C MET A 37 -16.45 18.91 2.06
N ASN A 38 -15.84 19.30 0.92
CA ASN A 38 -16.57 19.77 -0.24
C ASN A 38 -17.52 18.70 -0.79
N ARG A 39 -17.03 17.48 -0.98
CA ARG A 39 -17.86 16.36 -1.46
C ARG A 39 -18.96 15.98 -0.49
N TYR A 40 -18.66 15.96 0.80
CA TYR A 40 -19.64 15.68 1.85
C TYR A 40 -20.75 16.74 1.90
N LEU A 41 -20.41 18.02 1.88
CA LEU A 41 -21.38 19.11 1.91
C LEU A 41 -22.29 19.15 0.67
N LEU A 42 -21.76 18.80 -0.50
CA LEU A 42 -22.55 18.75 -1.74
C LEU A 42 -23.53 17.58 -1.77
N ASN A 43 -23.16 16.42 -1.23
CA ASN A 43 -23.92 15.19 -1.41
C ASN A 43 -24.54 14.68 -0.11
N MET A 44 -24.19 15.25 1.05
CA MET A 44 -24.52 14.78 2.39
C MET A 44 -24.21 13.28 2.60
N ARG A 45 -23.14 12.81 1.96
CA ARG A 45 -22.65 11.42 1.99
C ARG A 45 -21.14 11.39 1.99
N ILE A 46 -20.57 10.36 2.62
CA ILE A 46 -19.14 10.07 2.56
C ILE A 46 -18.75 9.80 1.10
N PRO A 47 -17.66 10.41 0.60
CA PRO A 47 -17.18 10.16 -0.77
C PRO A 47 -16.85 8.69 -0.98
N ASN A 48 -17.29 8.11 -2.12
CA ASN A 48 -16.89 6.74 -2.50
C ASN A 48 -15.38 6.65 -2.77
N THR A 49 -14.79 7.75 -3.30
CA THR A 49 -13.36 7.87 -3.56
C THR A 49 -12.77 8.85 -2.56
N MET A 50 -11.81 8.40 -1.77
CA MET A 50 -11.16 9.22 -0.74
C MET A 50 -9.95 10.01 -1.28
N LEU A 51 -9.67 9.94 -2.58
CA LEU A 51 -8.56 10.63 -3.23
C LEU A 51 -9.06 11.61 -4.29
N ASP A 52 -8.65 12.88 -4.17
CA ASP A 52 -8.91 13.91 -5.20
C ASP A 52 -8.20 13.59 -6.53
N ALA A 53 -8.86 13.94 -7.64
CA ALA A 53 -8.32 13.66 -8.97
C ALA A 53 -7.03 14.45 -9.28
N ASN A 54 -6.88 15.67 -8.73
CA ASN A 54 -5.68 16.48 -8.94
C ASN A 54 -4.47 15.90 -8.21
N ILE A 55 -4.64 15.50 -6.94
CA ILE A 55 -3.60 14.84 -6.15
C ILE A 55 -3.23 13.50 -6.81
N ARG A 56 -4.20 12.75 -7.31
CA ARG A 56 -3.93 11.54 -8.10
C ARG A 56 -3.05 11.82 -9.32
N THR A 57 -3.25 12.96 -9.97
CA THR A 57 -2.42 13.37 -11.12
C THR A 57 -0.98 13.64 -10.70
N ASP A 58 -0.74 14.26 -9.56
CA ASP A 58 0.61 14.50 -9.04
C ASP A 58 1.29 13.19 -8.62
N TYR A 59 0.58 12.27 -8.00
CA TYR A 59 1.07 10.91 -7.72
C TYR A 59 1.39 10.13 -9.00
N ASN A 60 0.64 10.31 -10.09
CA ASN A 60 0.95 9.71 -11.38
C ASN A 60 2.25 10.24 -12.00
N LYS A 61 2.64 11.49 -11.74
CA LYS A 61 3.95 12.02 -12.15
C LYS A 61 5.09 11.29 -11.42
N LEU A 62 4.94 11.09 -10.10
CA LEU A 62 5.90 10.31 -9.32
C LEU A 62 5.99 8.86 -9.79
N ARG A 63 4.84 8.24 -10.06
CA ARG A 63 4.74 6.89 -10.65
C ARG A 63 5.50 6.78 -11.97
N HIS A 64 5.47 7.82 -12.81
CA HIS A 64 6.25 7.87 -14.05
C HIS A 64 7.77 7.85 -13.78
N LEU A 65 8.25 8.56 -12.76
CA LEU A 65 9.66 8.56 -12.38
C LEU A 65 10.15 7.16 -11.93
N ILE A 66 9.31 6.39 -11.25
CA ILE A 66 9.61 5.01 -10.85
C ILE A 66 9.76 4.12 -12.09
N ARG A 67 8.93 4.32 -13.12
CA ARG A 67 8.91 3.53 -14.36
C ARG A 67 10.06 3.85 -15.31
N VAL A 68 10.60 5.07 -15.28
CA VAL A 68 11.72 5.49 -16.13
C VAL A 68 13.02 4.78 -15.72
N ASP A 69 13.12 4.36 -14.46
CA ASP A 69 14.21 3.52 -13.97
C ASP A 69 14.01 2.07 -14.46
N LYS A 70 14.46 1.81 -15.69
CA LYS A 70 14.18 0.58 -16.45
C LYS A 70 14.52 -0.68 -15.66
N THR A 71 13.55 -1.58 -15.57
CA THR A 71 13.64 -2.96 -15.06
C THR A 71 14.14 -3.12 -13.61
N PHE A 72 13.21 -3.23 -12.64
CA PHE A 72 13.49 -3.49 -11.21
C PHE A 72 14.74 -2.76 -10.71
N GLY A 73 14.86 -1.47 -11.08
CA GLY A 73 15.92 -0.60 -10.60
C GLY A 73 15.84 -0.45 -9.08
N GLU A 74 16.85 0.17 -8.52
CA GLU A 74 16.93 0.39 -7.08
C GLU A 74 15.70 1.12 -6.51
N ASN A 75 15.03 1.99 -7.30
CA ASN A 75 13.81 2.71 -6.90
C ASN A 75 12.60 1.78 -6.74
N ALA A 76 12.45 0.77 -7.59
CA ALA A 76 11.40 -0.24 -7.43
C ALA A 76 11.60 -1.06 -6.15
N SER A 77 12.84 -1.41 -5.83
CA SER A 77 13.20 -2.10 -4.59
C SER A 77 12.89 -1.26 -3.35
N VAL A 78 13.08 0.08 -3.42
CA VAL A 78 12.69 0.99 -2.34
C VAL A 78 11.17 1.00 -2.13
N VAL A 79 10.37 1.07 -3.21
CA VAL A 79 8.90 1.01 -3.11
C VAL A 79 8.47 -0.33 -2.52
N GLN A 80 9.08 -1.43 -2.96
CA GLN A 80 8.80 -2.75 -2.44
C GLN A 80 9.11 -2.83 -0.94
N GLU A 81 10.30 -2.37 -0.49
CA GLU A 81 10.65 -2.31 0.93
C GLU A 81 9.60 -1.55 1.76
N ILE A 82 9.16 -0.38 1.26
CA ILE A 82 8.16 0.45 1.93
C ILE A 82 6.81 -0.27 2.01
N VAL A 83 6.39 -0.95 0.95
CA VAL A 83 5.12 -1.70 0.92
C VAL A 83 5.17 -2.89 1.87
N GLU A 84 6.28 -3.63 1.91
CA GLU A 84 6.46 -4.80 2.77
C GLU A 84 6.49 -4.46 4.25
N LYS A 85 7.26 -3.42 4.61
CA LYS A 85 7.55 -3.06 6.02
C LYS A 85 6.69 -1.91 6.55
N GLY A 86 5.94 -1.23 5.68
CA GLY A 86 5.23 0.00 6.01
C GLY A 86 6.15 1.20 6.29
N ALA A 87 7.47 1.00 6.29
CA ALA A 87 8.48 2.01 6.60
C ALA A 87 9.82 1.70 5.94
N THR A 88 10.66 2.71 5.82
CA THR A 88 12.08 2.62 5.43
C THR A 88 12.90 3.58 6.28
N SER A 89 14.22 3.57 6.13
CA SER A 89 15.10 4.56 6.78
C SER A 89 15.99 5.26 5.75
N GLY A 90 16.33 6.51 6.03
CA GLY A 90 17.19 7.28 5.16
C GLY A 90 17.47 8.68 5.68
N ILE A 91 18.42 9.34 5.02
CA ILE A 91 18.69 10.76 5.23
C ILE A 91 17.84 11.54 4.22
N ILE A 92 17.09 12.51 4.69
CA ILE A 92 16.34 13.43 3.82
C ILE A 92 17.31 14.50 3.35
N ALA A 93 17.48 14.61 2.04
CA ALA A 93 18.28 15.66 1.43
C ALA A 93 17.48 16.97 1.42
N ASP A 94 18.07 18.06 1.90
CA ASP A 94 17.43 19.39 1.91
C ASP A 94 17.21 19.95 0.49
N SER A 95 18.07 19.55 -0.44
CA SER A 95 17.97 19.91 -1.85
C SER A 95 18.69 18.88 -2.72
N PHE A 96 18.23 18.73 -3.95
CA PHE A 96 18.91 17.90 -4.95
C PHE A 96 18.71 18.49 -6.34
N PRO A 97 19.74 18.40 -7.23
CA PRO A 97 19.63 18.83 -8.61
C PRO A 97 18.55 18.03 -9.36
N ALA A 98 17.83 18.67 -10.28
CA ALA A 98 16.79 18.01 -11.08
C ALA A 98 17.32 16.78 -11.84
N GLU A 99 18.60 16.80 -12.23
CA GLU A 99 19.28 15.70 -12.91
C GLU A 99 19.43 14.44 -12.03
N ASN A 100 19.40 14.60 -10.73
CA ASN A 100 19.59 13.53 -9.75
C ASN A 100 18.27 12.98 -9.17
N ILE A 101 17.13 13.50 -9.61
CA ILE A 101 15.81 13.12 -9.11
C ILE A 101 15.53 11.59 -9.20
N ILE A 102 16.08 10.95 -10.25
CA ILE A 102 15.91 9.51 -10.48
C ILE A 102 16.91 8.63 -9.71
N LYS A 103 17.93 9.22 -9.05
CA LYS A 103 18.90 8.44 -8.29
C LYS A 103 18.30 7.96 -6.97
N THR A 104 18.53 6.72 -6.64
CA THR A 104 17.98 6.06 -5.44
C THR A 104 18.31 6.78 -4.13
N GLU A 105 19.48 7.39 -4.04
CA GLU A 105 19.89 8.18 -2.87
C GLU A 105 18.96 9.38 -2.58
N TYR A 106 18.33 9.96 -3.64
CA TYR A 106 17.37 11.06 -3.52
C TYR A 106 15.92 10.60 -3.57
N PHE A 107 15.67 9.37 -3.99
CA PHE A 107 14.32 8.88 -4.23
C PHE A 107 13.47 8.85 -2.95
N LYS A 108 14.04 8.44 -1.81
CA LYS A 108 13.34 8.49 -0.50
C LYS A 108 13.00 9.93 -0.09
N SER A 109 13.91 10.88 -0.35
CA SER A 109 13.65 12.31 -0.13
C SER A 109 12.54 12.83 -1.04
N LEU A 110 12.52 12.39 -2.30
CA LEU A 110 11.46 12.73 -3.25
C LEU A 110 10.10 12.22 -2.76
N LEU A 111 10.01 10.95 -2.35
CA LEU A 111 8.78 10.38 -1.77
C LEU A 111 8.31 11.19 -0.55
N TYR A 112 9.23 11.62 0.30
CA TYR A 112 8.92 12.46 1.46
C TYR A 112 8.38 13.84 1.04
N TYR A 113 9.03 14.55 0.12
CA TYR A 113 8.57 15.86 -0.35
C TYR A 113 7.24 15.82 -1.11
N TYR A 114 6.91 14.68 -1.74
CA TYR A 114 5.59 14.45 -2.33
C TYR A 114 4.53 13.99 -1.33
N GLY A 115 4.87 13.89 -0.03
CA GLY A 115 3.94 13.44 1.01
C GLY A 115 3.61 11.95 0.92
N MET A 116 4.42 11.15 0.22
CA MET A 116 4.28 9.69 0.18
C MET A 116 4.91 9.03 1.40
N LEU A 117 5.79 9.73 2.09
CA LEU A 117 6.40 9.31 3.34
C LEU A 117 6.31 10.44 4.37
N THR A 118 6.31 10.08 5.63
CA THR A 118 6.33 10.96 6.79
C THR A 118 7.44 10.54 7.75
N ILE A 119 7.97 11.47 8.54
CA ILE A 119 8.93 11.14 9.60
C ILE A 119 8.15 10.50 10.75
N ASN A 120 8.55 9.31 11.18
CA ASN A 120 7.96 8.56 12.29
C ASN A 120 9.00 8.21 13.37
N GLY A 121 10.12 8.87 13.38
CA GLY A 121 11.20 8.67 14.34
C GLY A 121 12.58 8.88 13.75
N THR A 122 13.58 8.59 14.55
CA THR A 122 14.99 8.67 14.15
C THR A 122 15.78 7.45 14.63
N ARG A 123 16.80 7.11 13.88
CA ARG A 123 17.79 6.09 14.26
C ARG A 123 19.20 6.62 14.00
N GLY A 124 19.78 7.26 15.03
CA GLY A 124 21.01 8.03 14.86
C GLY A 124 20.78 9.19 13.89
N PRO A 125 21.60 9.35 12.83
CA PRO A 125 21.44 10.43 11.87
C PRO A 125 20.36 10.15 10.81
N MET A 126 19.76 8.95 10.80
CA MET A 126 18.76 8.58 9.82
C MET A 126 17.35 8.82 10.33
N ASN A 127 16.48 9.31 9.46
CA ASN A 127 15.05 9.36 9.71
C ASN A 127 14.40 7.98 9.46
N ILE A 128 13.46 7.60 10.31
CA ILE A 128 12.53 6.51 10.03
C ILE A 128 11.37 7.13 9.28
N LEU A 129 11.16 6.67 8.04
CA LEU A 129 10.15 7.18 7.13
C LEU A 129 9.07 6.13 6.97
N SER A 130 7.82 6.47 7.28
CA SER A 130 6.70 5.54 7.19
C SER A 130 5.62 6.05 6.23
N ILE A 131 4.73 5.14 5.81
CA ILE A 131 3.52 5.50 5.04
C ILE A 131 2.59 6.26 5.99
N PRO A 132 2.19 7.51 5.68
CA PRO A 132 1.40 8.32 6.61
C PRO A 132 -0.03 7.77 6.80
N ASN A 133 -0.70 7.37 5.74
CA ASN A 133 -2.11 7.04 5.79
C ASN A 133 -2.56 6.10 4.66
N GLN A 134 -3.84 5.75 4.69
CA GLN A 134 -4.44 4.81 3.75
C GLN A 134 -4.45 5.32 2.31
N THR A 135 -4.64 6.63 2.09
CA THR A 135 -4.62 7.21 0.75
C THR A 135 -3.28 6.98 0.06
N VAL A 136 -2.18 7.24 0.77
CA VAL A 136 -0.82 7.01 0.25
C VAL A 136 -0.54 5.51 0.09
N ARG A 137 -1.00 4.69 1.01
CA ARG A 137 -0.84 3.23 0.94
C ARG A 137 -1.44 2.66 -0.34
N GLU A 138 -2.66 3.07 -0.69
CA GLU A 138 -3.31 2.64 -1.94
C GLU A 138 -2.54 3.09 -3.19
N GLN A 139 -1.92 4.27 -3.16
CA GLN A 139 -1.07 4.71 -4.28
C GLN A 139 0.19 3.84 -4.42
N LEU A 140 0.84 3.51 -3.32
CA LEU A 140 2.02 2.64 -3.34
C LEU A 140 1.70 1.22 -3.82
N TYR A 141 0.54 0.67 -3.44
CA TYR A 141 0.06 -0.61 -3.99
C TYR A 141 -0.14 -0.53 -5.51
N GLY A 142 -0.73 0.57 -6.00
CA GLY A 142 -0.85 0.82 -7.42
C GLY A 142 0.49 0.88 -8.14
N TYR A 143 1.51 1.49 -7.53
CA TYR A 143 2.87 1.52 -8.08
C TYR A 143 3.49 0.13 -8.15
N MET A 144 3.29 -0.72 -7.13
CA MET A 144 3.75 -2.11 -7.16
C MET A 144 3.13 -2.91 -8.31
N ILE A 145 1.82 -2.75 -8.54
CA ILE A 145 1.15 -3.40 -9.67
C ILE A 145 1.75 -2.95 -11.01
N ASP A 146 2.09 -1.68 -11.16
CA ASP A 146 2.71 -1.21 -12.41
C ASP A 146 4.13 -1.74 -12.57
N ILE A 147 4.91 -1.78 -11.49
CA ILE A 147 6.23 -2.42 -11.52
C ILE A 147 6.09 -3.87 -12.01
N TYR A 148 5.13 -4.63 -11.49
CA TYR A 148 4.87 -6.00 -11.96
C TYR A 148 4.39 -6.06 -13.41
N LYS A 149 3.55 -5.12 -13.87
CA LYS A 149 3.12 -5.06 -15.28
C LYS A 149 4.30 -4.81 -16.21
N ASP A 150 5.13 -3.84 -15.87
CA ASP A 150 6.25 -3.42 -16.73
C ASP A 150 7.37 -4.48 -16.76
N SER A 151 7.62 -5.17 -15.66
CA SER A 151 8.70 -6.14 -15.53
C SER A 151 8.36 -7.55 -16.02
N SER A 152 7.10 -7.95 -15.87
CA SER A 152 6.67 -9.32 -16.13
C SER A 152 5.58 -9.47 -17.18
N GLY A 153 5.08 -8.36 -17.74
CA GLY A 153 3.93 -8.40 -18.64
C GLY A 153 2.64 -8.84 -17.96
N LEU A 154 2.49 -8.57 -16.66
CA LEU A 154 1.31 -8.92 -15.87
C LEU A 154 0.04 -8.38 -16.54
N ASN A 155 -0.83 -9.28 -17.00
CA ASN A 155 -2.15 -8.94 -17.50
C ASN A 155 -3.18 -9.06 -16.38
N LEU A 156 -3.78 -7.93 -15.99
CA LEU A 156 -4.83 -7.87 -14.98
C LEU A 156 -6.21 -7.96 -15.63
N GLU A 157 -6.95 -8.99 -15.29
CA GLU A 157 -8.37 -9.14 -15.62
C GLU A 157 -9.22 -8.42 -14.56
N VAL A 158 -9.30 -7.08 -14.66
CA VAL A 158 -9.90 -6.22 -13.63
C VAL A 158 -11.36 -6.61 -13.35
N GLU A 159 -12.15 -6.93 -14.37
CA GLU A 159 -13.54 -7.37 -14.21
C GLU A 159 -13.64 -8.66 -13.41
N LYS A 160 -12.81 -9.65 -13.74
CA LYS A 160 -12.76 -10.93 -13.01
C LYS A 160 -12.35 -10.69 -11.55
N LEU A 161 -11.32 -9.88 -11.29
CA LEU A 161 -10.91 -9.54 -9.94
C LEU A 161 -12.02 -8.88 -9.13
N ASN A 162 -12.80 -7.99 -9.75
CA ASN A 162 -13.93 -7.34 -9.09
C ASN A 162 -15.04 -8.33 -8.73
N ILE A 163 -15.34 -9.30 -9.60
CA ILE A 163 -16.33 -10.35 -9.34
C ILE A 163 -15.87 -11.22 -8.17
N LEU A 164 -14.64 -11.74 -8.22
CA LEU A 164 -14.07 -12.57 -7.17
C LEU A 164 -14.01 -11.84 -5.82
N MET A 165 -13.70 -10.54 -5.85
CA MET A 165 -13.69 -9.73 -4.63
C MET A 165 -15.12 -9.49 -4.10
N TYR A 166 -16.12 -9.36 -4.97
CA TYR A 166 -17.51 -9.26 -4.57
C TYR A 166 -17.97 -10.55 -3.87
N GLU A 167 -17.69 -11.72 -4.45
CA GLU A 167 -18.02 -13.02 -3.87
C GLU A 167 -17.36 -13.20 -2.50
N MET A 168 -16.08 -12.82 -2.40
CA MET A 168 -15.36 -12.79 -1.13
C MET A 168 -16.02 -11.86 -0.10
N ALA A 169 -16.45 -10.65 -0.53
CA ALA A 169 -16.95 -9.62 0.37
C ALA A 169 -18.37 -9.87 0.89
N TYR A 170 -19.24 -10.45 0.06
CA TYR A 170 -20.66 -10.61 0.35
C TYR A 170 -21.10 -12.06 0.57
N GLU A 171 -20.41 -13.02 -0.04
CA GLU A 171 -20.77 -14.43 0.01
C GLU A 171 -19.82 -15.26 0.88
N GLY A 172 -18.65 -14.69 1.22
CA GLY A 172 -17.63 -15.36 2.02
C GLY A 172 -16.77 -16.34 1.21
N ASP A 173 -16.92 -16.37 -0.12
CA ASP A 173 -16.12 -17.24 -1.00
C ASP A 173 -14.78 -16.57 -1.34
N TRP A 174 -13.80 -16.74 -0.46
CA TRP A 174 -12.48 -16.15 -0.57
C TRP A 174 -11.50 -16.97 -1.43
N ASN A 175 -11.73 -18.27 -1.58
CA ASN A 175 -10.76 -19.18 -2.20
C ASN A 175 -10.50 -18.86 -3.67
N PRO A 176 -11.48 -18.61 -4.55
CA PRO A 176 -11.24 -18.29 -5.95
C PRO A 176 -10.40 -17.01 -6.15
N TYR A 177 -10.52 -16.03 -5.26
CA TYR A 177 -9.71 -14.81 -5.32
C TYR A 177 -8.22 -15.10 -5.07
N PHE A 178 -7.91 -15.88 -4.03
CA PHE A 178 -6.52 -16.24 -3.72
C PHE A 178 -5.94 -17.25 -4.72
N GLU A 179 -6.74 -18.18 -5.22
CA GLU A 179 -6.33 -19.07 -6.32
C GLU A 179 -5.92 -18.28 -7.56
N TYR A 180 -6.70 -17.27 -7.93
CA TYR A 180 -6.35 -16.38 -9.03
C TYR A 180 -4.99 -15.67 -8.79
N ILE A 181 -4.76 -15.14 -7.61
CA ILE A 181 -3.48 -14.48 -7.26
C ILE A 181 -2.31 -15.46 -7.33
N VAL A 182 -2.47 -16.65 -6.75
CA VAL A 182 -1.44 -17.70 -6.75
C VAL A 182 -1.15 -18.18 -8.17
N GLU A 183 -2.16 -18.35 -9.00
CA GLU A 183 -1.99 -18.70 -10.42
C GLU A 183 -1.16 -17.65 -11.15
N ARG A 184 -1.44 -16.37 -10.95
CA ARG A 184 -0.65 -15.26 -11.55
C ARG A 184 0.79 -15.26 -11.06
N LEU A 185 1.00 -15.51 -9.78
CA LEU A 185 2.33 -15.65 -9.19
C LEU A 185 3.10 -16.82 -9.83
N ASN A 186 2.46 -17.96 -10.00
CA ASN A 186 3.08 -19.17 -10.53
C ASN A 186 3.37 -19.09 -12.05
N ASN A 187 2.51 -18.42 -12.82
CA ASN A 187 2.63 -18.36 -14.28
C ASN A 187 3.65 -17.33 -14.77
N GLN A 188 4.19 -16.47 -13.88
CA GLN A 188 5.12 -15.42 -14.25
C GLN A 188 6.52 -15.71 -13.73
N SER A 189 7.36 -16.32 -14.57
CA SER A 189 8.75 -16.68 -14.22
C SER A 189 9.55 -15.48 -13.71
N SER A 190 9.39 -14.32 -14.34
CA SER A 190 10.04 -13.08 -13.94
C SER A 190 9.64 -12.60 -12.55
N ILE A 191 8.36 -12.67 -12.17
CA ILE A 191 7.92 -12.35 -10.80
C ILE A 191 8.51 -13.35 -9.81
N ARG A 192 8.52 -14.65 -10.16
CA ARG A 192 9.07 -15.69 -9.29
C ARG A 192 10.57 -15.54 -9.01
N GLU A 193 11.33 -14.97 -9.92
CA GLU A 193 12.75 -14.67 -9.72
C GLU A 193 12.98 -13.56 -8.70
N PHE A 194 12.00 -12.66 -8.51
CA PHE A 194 12.05 -11.59 -7.53
C PHE A 194 11.45 -11.97 -6.16
N ILE A 195 10.71 -13.08 -6.08
CA ILE A 195 10.10 -13.53 -4.82
C ILE A 195 11.07 -14.47 -4.10
N GLU A 196 11.87 -13.90 -3.22
CA GLU A 196 12.87 -14.62 -2.43
C GLU A 196 12.43 -14.92 -0.98
N GLY A 197 11.14 -14.72 -0.63
CA GLY A 197 10.68 -14.95 0.72
C GLY A 197 9.25 -14.50 0.99
N GLU A 198 8.83 -14.69 2.22
CA GLU A 198 7.48 -14.40 2.72
C GLU A 198 7.09 -12.92 2.52
N ALA A 199 8.00 -11.99 2.79
CA ALA A 199 7.76 -10.57 2.63
C ALA A 199 7.40 -10.20 1.19
N HIS A 200 8.09 -10.78 0.20
CA HIS A 200 7.79 -10.53 -1.21
C HIS A 200 6.42 -11.09 -1.62
N VAL A 201 6.04 -12.28 -1.12
CA VAL A 201 4.70 -12.84 -1.34
C VAL A 201 3.64 -11.93 -0.73
N LYS A 202 3.88 -11.45 0.49
CA LYS A 202 2.99 -10.51 1.19
C LYS A 202 2.81 -9.22 0.41
N ALA A 203 3.90 -8.61 -0.09
CA ALA A 203 3.82 -7.39 -0.92
C ALA A 203 3.02 -7.62 -2.22
N PHE A 204 3.19 -8.78 -2.85
CA PHE A 204 2.42 -9.15 -4.05
C PHE A 204 0.93 -9.25 -3.75
N ILE A 205 0.54 -9.95 -2.69
CA ILE A 205 -0.85 -10.07 -2.24
C ILE A 205 -1.43 -8.69 -1.90
N LEU A 206 -0.70 -7.86 -1.14
CA LEU A 206 -1.11 -6.51 -0.78
C LEU A 206 -1.34 -5.61 -2.00
N ALA A 207 -0.49 -5.72 -3.03
CA ALA A 207 -0.66 -4.98 -4.27
C ALA A 207 -1.97 -5.36 -4.99
N TYR A 208 -2.32 -6.64 -5.06
CA TYR A 208 -3.61 -7.09 -5.60
C TYR A 208 -4.79 -6.64 -4.76
N LEU A 209 -4.70 -6.78 -3.43
CA LEU A 209 -5.74 -6.34 -2.51
C LEU A 209 -5.98 -4.83 -2.58
N GLY A 210 -4.94 -4.04 -2.89
CA GLY A 210 -5.05 -2.59 -3.10
C GLY A 210 -5.78 -2.17 -4.38
N LEU A 211 -6.06 -3.08 -5.31
CA LEU A 211 -6.82 -2.79 -6.52
C LEU A 211 -8.33 -2.70 -6.30
N ASN A 212 -8.81 -3.14 -5.14
CA ASN A 212 -10.24 -3.19 -4.85
C ASN A 212 -10.70 -2.00 -3.99
N SER A 213 -12.02 -1.77 -3.99
CA SER A 213 -12.68 -0.75 -3.16
C SER A 213 -13.51 -1.34 -2.01
N TYR A 214 -13.43 -2.64 -1.76
CA TYR A 214 -14.21 -3.32 -0.72
C TYR A 214 -13.50 -3.28 0.64
N TYR A 215 -12.18 -3.47 0.65
CA TYR A 215 -11.39 -3.60 1.87
C TYR A 215 -10.30 -2.55 1.98
N ILE A 216 -9.97 -2.23 3.22
CA ILE A 216 -8.71 -1.60 3.60
C ILE A 216 -7.78 -2.73 4.04
N ALA A 217 -6.74 -3.01 3.25
CA ALA A 217 -5.73 -3.99 3.59
C ALA A 217 -4.71 -3.37 4.56
N ARG A 218 -4.62 -3.93 5.77
CA ARG A 218 -3.69 -3.49 6.82
C ARG A 218 -2.63 -4.56 7.05
N PRO A 219 -1.39 -4.35 6.61
CA PRO A 219 -0.29 -5.25 6.93
C PRO A 219 0.09 -5.11 8.42
N GLU A 220 0.67 -6.17 8.98
CA GLU A 220 1.16 -6.23 10.36
C GLU A 220 0.12 -5.71 11.37
N TYR A 221 -1.11 -6.18 11.25
CA TYR A 221 -2.20 -5.71 12.10
C TYR A 221 -2.09 -6.31 13.51
N GLU A 222 -1.86 -5.44 14.49
CA GLU A 222 -1.82 -5.83 15.90
C GLU A 222 -3.24 -6.06 16.43
N SER A 223 -3.46 -7.23 17.00
CA SER A 223 -4.66 -7.61 17.75
C SER A 223 -4.25 -7.93 19.18
N ASN A 224 -5.18 -7.93 20.11
CA ASN A 224 -4.96 -8.07 21.59
C ASN A 224 -4.00 -9.20 22.03
N LYS A 225 -3.64 -10.14 21.17
CA LYS A 225 -2.77 -11.30 21.52
C LYS A 225 -1.79 -11.72 20.42
N GLY A 226 -1.63 -10.94 19.36
CA GLY A 226 -0.74 -11.28 18.26
C GLY A 226 -0.86 -10.35 17.08
N TYR A 227 -0.11 -10.64 16.03
CA TYR A 227 -0.10 -9.91 14.79
C TYR A 227 -0.68 -10.78 13.68
N ALA A 228 -1.52 -10.21 12.83
CA ALA A 228 -1.88 -10.82 11.56
C ALA A 228 -1.00 -10.22 10.45
N ASP A 229 -0.51 -11.04 9.54
CA ASP A 229 0.27 -10.54 8.41
C ASP A 229 -0.51 -9.53 7.58
N ILE A 230 -1.78 -9.81 7.31
CA ILE A 230 -2.70 -8.89 6.64
C ILE A 230 -4.08 -9.02 7.26
N PHE A 231 -4.67 -7.88 7.65
CA PHE A 231 -6.07 -7.81 8.04
C PHE A 231 -6.86 -7.02 6.98
N LEU A 232 -7.96 -7.60 6.50
CA LEU A 232 -8.87 -6.96 5.57
C LEU A 232 -10.03 -6.35 6.34
N HIS A 233 -9.98 -5.03 6.50
CA HIS A 233 -11.03 -4.27 7.16
C HIS A 233 -12.07 -3.84 6.13
N PRO A 234 -13.35 -4.26 6.25
CA PRO A 234 -14.39 -3.88 5.31
C PRO A 234 -14.69 -2.38 5.36
N ARG A 235 -14.96 -1.78 4.21
CA ARG A 235 -15.34 -0.36 4.10
C ARG A 235 -16.83 -0.15 4.40
N LEU A 236 -17.25 -0.49 5.61
CA LEU A 236 -18.66 -0.46 6.02
C LEU A 236 -19.32 0.92 5.88
N MET A 237 -18.54 2.01 5.92
CA MET A 237 -19.04 3.35 5.71
C MET A 237 -19.55 3.60 4.29
N GLN A 238 -18.90 2.99 3.28
CA GLN A 238 -19.27 3.08 1.88
C GLN A 238 -20.13 1.88 1.44
N LEU A 239 -19.93 0.73 2.06
CA LEU A 239 -20.52 -0.56 1.74
C LEU A 239 -21.04 -1.23 3.02
N PRO A 240 -22.18 -0.74 3.59
CA PRO A 240 -22.65 -1.15 4.91
C PRO A 240 -23.11 -2.60 5.00
N ASP A 241 -23.44 -3.21 3.84
CA ASP A 241 -23.95 -4.59 3.79
C ASP A 241 -22.86 -5.65 3.66
N MET A 242 -21.58 -5.26 3.71
CA MET A 242 -20.49 -6.22 3.70
C MET A 242 -20.49 -7.08 4.96
N ALA A 243 -20.48 -8.41 4.78
CA ALA A 243 -20.66 -9.35 5.88
C ALA A 243 -19.33 -9.94 6.42
N TYR A 244 -18.25 -9.88 5.64
CA TYR A 244 -17.03 -10.61 5.95
C TYR A 244 -15.82 -9.68 6.08
N SER A 245 -14.95 -9.99 7.04
CA SER A 245 -13.59 -9.48 7.20
C SER A 245 -12.63 -10.66 7.28
N TYR A 246 -11.37 -10.45 6.96
CA TYR A 246 -10.41 -11.54 6.86
C TYR A 246 -9.11 -11.23 7.59
N CYS A 247 -8.61 -12.27 8.27
CA CYS A 247 -7.29 -12.30 8.87
C CYS A 247 -6.45 -13.28 8.04
N ILE A 248 -5.38 -12.80 7.44
CA ILE A 248 -4.56 -13.58 6.51
C ILE A 248 -3.18 -13.75 7.13
N GLU A 249 -2.74 -14.98 7.21
CA GLU A 249 -1.39 -15.37 7.58
C GLU A 249 -0.70 -15.87 6.31
N VAL A 250 0.49 -15.36 6.02
CA VAL A 250 1.27 -15.73 4.84
C VAL A 250 2.43 -16.61 5.30
N LYS A 251 2.58 -17.78 4.70
CA LYS A 251 3.72 -18.67 4.94
C LYS A 251 4.43 -18.96 3.63
N TYR A 252 5.73 -18.86 3.66
CA TYR A 252 6.57 -19.12 2.51
C TYR A 252 7.29 -20.47 2.66
N ALA A 253 6.98 -21.41 1.77
CA ALA A 253 7.74 -22.63 1.61
C ALA A 253 8.69 -22.50 0.43
N LYS A 254 9.96 -22.89 0.62
CA LYS A 254 10.91 -22.95 -0.49
C LYS A 254 10.42 -23.97 -1.53
N ARG A 255 10.74 -23.73 -2.81
CA ARG A 255 10.27 -24.56 -3.93
C ARG A 255 10.70 -26.03 -3.85
N ASP A 256 11.82 -26.28 -3.19
CA ASP A 256 12.40 -27.60 -2.94
C ASP A 256 12.02 -28.17 -1.58
N ALA A 257 11.17 -27.47 -0.83
CA ALA A 257 10.69 -27.95 0.46
C ALA A 257 9.85 -29.23 0.28
N SER A 258 10.08 -30.22 1.14
CA SER A 258 9.27 -31.43 1.17
C SER A 258 7.85 -31.15 1.68
N ASP A 259 6.90 -32.02 1.32
CA ASP A 259 5.50 -31.92 1.82
C ASP A 259 5.44 -31.91 3.34
N ALA A 260 6.40 -32.57 4.02
CA ALA A 260 6.48 -32.59 5.48
C ALA A 260 6.96 -31.25 6.07
N GLU A 261 7.84 -30.53 5.37
CA GLU A 261 8.26 -29.18 5.75
C GLU A 261 7.16 -28.16 5.49
N SER A 262 6.48 -28.25 4.34
CA SER A 262 5.35 -27.39 4.01
C SER A 262 4.20 -27.53 5.01
N LYS A 263 3.89 -28.76 5.47
CA LYS A 263 2.88 -29.02 6.51
C LYS A 263 3.24 -28.52 7.91
N LYS A 264 4.52 -28.29 8.19
CA LYS A 264 4.94 -27.71 9.50
C LYS A 264 4.76 -26.19 9.56
N LEU A 265 4.59 -25.54 8.42
CA LEU A 265 4.36 -24.11 8.35
C LEU A 265 2.87 -23.74 8.55
N LEU A 266 1.98 -24.69 8.36
CA LEU A 266 0.54 -24.58 8.61
C LEU A 266 0.19 -24.99 10.04
#